data_542a6b29b4cd23ab69897df187035d75
#
_entry.id   542a6b29b4cd23ab69897df187035d75
#
_cell.length_a   1.000
_cell.length_b   1.000
_cell.length_c   1.000
_cell.angle_alpha   90.00
_cell.angle_beta   90.00
_cell.angle_gamma   90.00
#
_symmetry.space_group_name_H-M   'P 1'
#
loop_
_entity.id
_entity.type
_entity.pdbx_description
1 polymer ?
#
loop_
_entity_poly.entity_id
_entity_poly.type
_entity_poly.pdbx_seq_one_letter_code
_entity_poly.pdbx_strand_id
1 'polypeptide(L)'
;MLGRADLTPLHRLHEQENRKFPLLIANLLASLLAEVKATGTLPDPWSPLELCYAELPLEVVEIATGTKSEHAALLGAFEQAGLANRPTLELFLPLARYRRLLGAAQLNAFELSLSHGATVSALLPGLASCFNHSCEPNVLMSCGATKEVSFVSHGELAAGTELCISYVDLELSGEERRKLLRHQYGFECNCARCQSGT
;
A
#
# COMPACT_ATOMS: atom_id res chain seq x y z
N MET A 1 -18.38 7.35 -6.81
CA MET A 1 -18.02 8.67 -7.37
C MET A 1 -17.04 8.60 -8.55
N LEU A 2 -16.20 7.61 -8.66
CA LEU A 2 -15.38 7.38 -9.85
C LEU A 2 -16.16 6.88 -11.08
N GLY A 3 -17.48 6.68 -10.99
CA GLY A 3 -18.30 6.11 -12.07
C GLY A 3 -18.40 6.93 -13.37
N ARG A 4 -17.75 8.10 -13.42
CA ARG A 4 -17.59 8.93 -14.63
C ARG A 4 -16.12 9.10 -15.05
N ALA A 5 -15.17 8.62 -14.24
CA ALA A 5 -13.75 8.72 -14.57
C ALA A 5 -13.37 7.58 -15.51
N ASP A 6 -12.67 7.88 -16.58
CA ASP A 6 -12.04 6.85 -17.40
C ASP A 6 -10.77 6.34 -16.72
N LEU A 7 -10.90 5.26 -15.98
CA LEU A 7 -9.77 4.57 -15.33
C LEU A 7 -9.14 3.49 -16.23
N THR A 8 -9.58 3.35 -17.47
CA THR A 8 -9.04 2.36 -18.42
C THR A 8 -7.52 2.38 -18.52
N PRO A 9 -6.84 3.55 -18.56
CA PRO A 9 -5.38 3.58 -18.60
C PRO A 9 -4.74 2.94 -17.34
N LEU A 10 -5.31 3.17 -16.15
CA LEU A 10 -4.80 2.59 -14.90
C LEU A 10 -5.12 1.10 -14.79
N HIS A 11 -6.28 0.66 -15.29
CA HIS A 11 -6.63 -0.77 -15.38
C HIS A 11 -5.68 -1.52 -16.31
N ARG A 12 -5.31 -0.94 -17.45
CA ARG A 12 -4.33 -1.54 -18.37
C ARG A 12 -2.97 -1.72 -17.70
N LEU A 13 -2.49 -0.73 -16.95
CA LEU A 13 -1.24 -0.83 -16.19
C LEU A 13 -1.32 -1.94 -15.14
N HIS A 14 -2.46 -2.08 -14.47
CA HIS A 14 -2.68 -3.14 -13.52
C HIS A 14 -2.64 -4.54 -14.18
N GLU A 15 -3.37 -4.72 -15.28
CA GLU A 15 -3.49 -6.02 -15.95
C GLU A 15 -2.23 -6.43 -16.73
N GLN A 16 -1.61 -5.46 -17.44
CA GLN A 16 -0.49 -5.75 -18.35
C GLN A 16 0.87 -5.70 -17.67
N GLU A 17 1.03 -4.81 -16.68
CA GLU A 17 2.30 -4.56 -16.02
C GLU A 17 2.30 -5.01 -14.55
N ASN A 18 1.20 -5.64 -14.09
CA ASN A 18 1.01 -6.05 -12.69
C ASN A 18 1.21 -4.91 -11.68
N ARG A 19 0.78 -3.70 -12.05
CA ARG A 19 0.95 -2.49 -11.24
C ARG A 19 -0.30 -2.22 -10.40
N LYS A 20 -0.37 -2.79 -9.22
CA LYS A 20 -1.54 -2.75 -8.33
C LYS A 20 -1.77 -1.38 -7.68
N PHE A 21 -0.71 -0.68 -7.34
CA PHE A 21 -0.77 0.52 -6.50
C PHE A 21 -1.40 1.75 -7.16
N PRO A 22 -1.28 2.01 -8.48
CA PRO A 22 -1.95 3.13 -9.12
C PRO A 22 -3.47 3.15 -8.92
N LEU A 23 -4.13 1.99 -9.02
CA LEU A 23 -5.58 1.89 -8.76
C LEU A 23 -5.93 2.08 -7.29
N LEU A 24 -5.12 1.54 -6.37
CA LEU A 24 -5.30 1.72 -4.94
C LEU A 24 -5.22 3.20 -4.56
N ILE A 25 -4.22 3.90 -5.09
CA ILE A 25 -4.04 5.35 -4.87
C ILE A 25 -5.18 6.14 -5.51
N ALA A 26 -5.62 5.77 -6.72
CA ALA A 26 -6.75 6.42 -7.39
C ALA A 26 -8.03 6.36 -6.52
N ASN A 27 -8.34 5.20 -5.96
CA ASN A 27 -9.50 5.03 -5.08
C ASN A 27 -9.38 5.84 -3.79
N LEU A 28 -8.22 5.83 -3.15
CA LEU A 28 -7.95 6.62 -1.94
C LEU A 28 -8.15 8.11 -2.21
N LEU A 29 -7.49 8.64 -3.24
CA LEU A 29 -7.55 10.06 -3.58
C LEU A 29 -8.94 10.51 -4.02
N ALA A 30 -9.68 9.65 -4.74
CA ALA A 30 -11.05 9.96 -5.13
C ALA A 30 -11.97 10.08 -3.92
N SER A 31 -11.78 9.23 -2.90
CA SER A 31 -12.53 9.31 -1.64
C SER A 31 -12.21 10.62 -0.90
N LEU A 32 -10.95 11.00 -0.82
CA LEU A 32 -10.50 12.25 -0.20
C LEU A 32 -11.04 13.49 -0.93
N LEU A 33 -10.93 13.53 -2.26
CA LEU A 33 -11.47 14.64 -3.06
C LEU A 33 -12.99 14.75 -2.94
N ALA A 34 -13.68 13.61 -2.79
CA ALA A 34 -15.11 13.59 -2.56
C ALA A 34 -15.48 14.19 -1.20
N GLU A 35 -14.72 13.90 -0.16
CA GLU A 35 -14.89 14.45 1.18
C GLU A 35 -14.64 15.96 1.18
N VAL A 36 -13.54 16.41 0.56
CA VAL A 36 -13.25 17.84 0.35
C VAL A 36 -14.41 18.55 -0.32
N LYS A 37 -14.95 17.96 -1.38
CA LYS A 37 -16.09 18.55 -2.10
C LYS A 37 -17.36 18.61 -1.25
N ALA A 38 -17.55 17.69 -0.33
CA ALA A 38 -18.72 17.65 0.55
C ALA A 38 -18.60 18.60 1.75
N THR A 39 -17.40 18.74 2.31
CA THR A 39 -17.16 19.50 3.55
C THR A 39 -16.62 20.90 3.33
N GLY A 40 -16.09 21.20 2.14
CA GLY A 40 -15.35 22.44 1.83
C GLY A 40 -14.00 22.55 2.54
N THR A 41 -13.64 21.56 3.34
CA THR A 41 -12.37 21.52 4.09
C THR A 41 -11.49 20.42 3.49
N LEU A 42 -10.22 20.73 3.26
CA LEU A 42 -9.22 19.69 3.03
C LEU A 42 -9.01 19.03 4.39
N PRO A 43 -9.48 17.79 4.65
CA PRO A 43 -8.95 17.06 5.78
C PRO A 43 -7.45 17.04 5.57
N ASP A 44 -6.67 16.99 6.62
CA ASP A 44 -5.25 16.66 6.47
C ASP A 44 -5.19 15.16 6.11
N PRO A 45 -5.35 14.81 4.82
CA PRO A 45 -5.61 13.45 4.41
C PRO A 45 -4.34 12.60 4.47
N TRP A 46 -3.25 13.28 4.70
CA TRP A 46 -1.93 12.70 4.68
C TRP A 46 -1.46 12.31 6.08
N SER A 47 -2.06 12.92 7.13
CA SER A 47 -1.65 12.69 8.51
C SER A 47 -1.67 11.21 8.94
N PRO A 48 -2.74 10.42 8.71
CA PRO A 48 -2.71 8.99 9.02
C PRO A 48 -1.77 8.20 8.12
N LEU A 49 -1.61 8.66 6.89
CA LEU A 49 -0.73 8.07 5.91
C LEU A 49 0.73 8.48 6.16
N GLU A 50 1.02 9.68 6.59
CA GLU A 50 2.37 10.16 6.89
C GLU A 50 2.93 9.62 8.22
N LEU A 51 2.08 9.29 9.19
CA LEU A 51 2.50 8.80 10.50
C LEU A 51 3.06 7.36 10.52
N CYS A 52 2.82 6.59 9.45
CA CYS A 52 3.19 5.18 9.38
C CYS A 52 4.31 4.88 8.37
N TYR A 53 4.95 5.89 7.79
CA TYR A 53 5.83 5.69 6.64
C TYR A 53 7.30 5.84 6.95
N ALA A 54 8.02 4.72 6.86
CA ALA A 54 9.40 4.76 6.45
C ALA A 54 9.46 5.33 5.03
N GLU A 55 10.22 6.38 4.79
CA GLU A 55 10.51 6.85 3.45
C GLU A 55 11.32 5.76 2.72
N LEU A 56 10.70 5.14 1.71
CA LEU A 56 11.51 4.38 0.75
C LEU A 56 12.48 5.37 0.09
N PRO A 57 13.75 5.01 -0.06
CA PRO A 57 14.67 5.77 -0.88
C PRO A 57 14.02 6.02 -2.24
N LEU A 58 13.97 7.28 -2.69
CA LEU A 58 13.35 7.67 -3.97
C LEU A 58 13.86 6.82 -5.14
N GLU A 59 15.07 6.31 -5.05
CA GLU A 59 15.71 5.39 -6.00
C GLU A 59 14.91 4.09 -6.18
N VAL A 60 14.30 3.56 -5.14
CA VAL A 60 13.45 2.34 -5.23
C VAL A 60 12.12 2.66 -5.92
N VAL A 61 11.59 3.86 -5.74
CA VAL A 61 10.34 4.30 -6.38
C VAL A 61 10.58 4.78 -7.83
N GLU A 62 11.76 5.28 -8.15
CA GLU A 62 12.13 5.76 -9.49
C GLU A 62 12.39 4.62 -10.49
N ILE A 63 12.72 3.42 -10.03
CA ILE A 63 12.92 2.23 -10.88
C ILE A 63 11.62 1.78 -11.56
N ALA A 64 10.46 2.21 -11.08
CA ALA A 64 9.19 1.97 -11.77
C ALA A 64 9.06 2.91 -12.99
N THR A 65 9.55 2.46 -14.15
CA THR A 65 9.24 3.08 -15.44
C THR A 65 7.72 3.31 -15.55
N GLY A 66 7.29 4.50 -15.93
CA GLY A 66 5.86 4.79 -16.11
C GLY A 66 5.21 5.71 -15.07
N THR A 67 5.88 6.03 -13.96
CA THR A 67 5.30 6.88 -12.90
C THR A 67 4.77 8.23 -13.39
N LYS A 68 5.41 8.85 -14.37
CA LYS A 68 4.93 10.11 -14.95
C LYS A 68 3.66 9.93 -15.78
N SER A 69 3.58 8.88 -16.59
CA SER A 69 2.39 8.58 -17.41
C SER A 69 1.20 8.15 -16.55
N GLU A 70 1.44 7.38 -15.50
CA GLU A 70 0.43 7.03 -14.51
C GLU A 70 -0.14 8.26 -13.81
N HIS A 71 0.75 9.13 -13.31
CA HIS A 71 0.35 10.38 -12.67
C HIS A 71 -0.49 11.23 -13.62
N ALA A 72 -0.06 11.41 -14.88
CA ALA A 72 -0.81 12.16 -15.88
C ALA A 72 -2.18 11.53 -16.17
N ALA A 73 -2.25 10.19 -16.29
CA ALA A 73 -3.49 9.47 -16.49
C ALA A 73 -4.46 9.64 -15.31
N LEU A 74 -3.94 9.58 -14.09
CA LEU A 74 -4.73 9.77 -12.86
C LEU A 74 -5.32 11.18 -12.78
N LEU A 75 -4.50 12.20 -13.02
CA LEU A 75 -4.99 13.60 -13.05
C LEU A 75 -6.04 13.80 -14.14
N GLY A 76 -5.84 13.21 -15.33
CA GLY A 76 -6.81 13.25 -16.43
C GLY A 76 -8.15 12.60 -16.06
N ALA A 77 -8.11 11.44 -15.41
CA ALA A 77 -9.31 10.75 -14.96
C ALA A 77 -10.10 11.58 -13.91
N PHE A 78 -9.41 12.22 -12.98
CA PHE A 78 -10.04 13.07 -11.96
C PHE A 78 -10.64 14.34 -12.56
N GLU A 79 -9.97 14.95 -13.54
CA GLU A 79 -10.48 16.11 -14.27
C GLU A 79 -11.74 15.75 -15.07
N GLN A 80 -11.74 14.64 -15.80
CA GLN A 80 -12.89 14.11 -16.54
C GLN A 80 -14.07 13.77 -15.61
N ALA A 81 -13.79 13.26 -14.41
CA ALA A 81 -14.81 13.01 -13.39
C ALA A 81 -15.40 14.29 -12.77
N GLY A 82 -14.85 15.48 -13.10
CA GLY A 82 -15.27 16.75 -12.53
C GLY A 82 -14.98 16.88 -11.04
N LEU A 83 -13.94 16.19 -10.55
CA LEU A 83 -13.53 16.29 -9.15
C LEU A 83 -12.85 17.64 -8.87
N ALA A 84 -11.93 18.06 -9.73
CA ALA A 84 -11.33 19.39 -9.74
C ALA A 84 -10.77 19.70 -11.14
N ASN A 85 -10.40 20.96 -11.38
CA ASN A 85 -9.70 21.35 -12.61
C ASN A 85 -8.21 20.97 -12.53
N ARG A 86 -7.55 20.89 -13.69
CA ARG A 86 -6.15 20.45 -13.79
C ARG A 86 -5.18 21.22 -12.89
N PRO A 87 -5.19 22.57 -12.85
CA PRO A 87 -4.28 23.31 -11.96
C PRO A 87 -4.48 22.98 -10.49
N THR A 88 -5.70 22.81 -10.03
CA THR A 88 -6.01 22.39 -8.65
C THR A 88 -5.50 20.98 -8.38
N LEU A 89 -5.69 20.05 -9.33
CA LEU A 89 -5.20 18.68 -9.18
C LEU A 89 -3.68 18.60 -9.14
N GLU A 90 -2.97 19.37 -9.96
CA GLU A 90 -1.51 19.43 -9.95
C GLU A 90 -0.95 20.03 -8.65
N LEU A 91 -1.64 21.00 -8.07
CA LEU A 91 -1.29 21.55 -6.76
C LEU A 91 -1.56 20.55 -5.64
N PHE A 92 -2.70 19.86 -5.70
CA PHE A 92 -3.10 18.85 -4.71
C PHE A 92 -2.21 17.60 -4.76
N LEU A 93 -1.91 17.13 -5.96
CA LEU A 93 -1.12 15.92 -6.21
C LEU A 93 0.04 16.21 -7.16
N PRO A 94 1.08 16.94 -6.75
CA PRO A 94 2.28 17.07 -7.55
C PRO A 94 2.97 15.70 -7.71
N LEU A 95 3.74 15.51 -8.78
CA LEU A 95 4.40 14.23 -9.08
C LEU A 95 5.24 13.70 -7.91
N ALA A 96 5.91 14.58 -7.17
CA ALA A 96 6.69 14.20 -5.98
C ALA A 96 5.80 13.56 -4.91
N ARG A 97 4.61 14.12 -4.65
CA ARG A 97 3.64 13.55 -3.71
C ARG A 97 3.10 12.22 -4.21
N TYR A 98 2.80 12.11 -5.50
CA TYR A 98 2.36 10.84 -6.09
C TYR A 98 3.40 9.73 -5.90
N ARG A 99 4.69 10.02 -6.11
CA ARG A 99 5.79 9.08 -5.87
C ARG A 99 5.89 8.65 -4.41
N ARG A 100 5.75 9.59 -3.48
CA ARG A 100 5.71 9.26 -2.04
C ARG A 100 4.55 8.33 -1.70
N LEU A 101 3.36 8.57 -2.27
CA LEU A 101 2.21 7.69 -2.07
C LEU A 101 2.42 6.29 -2.66
N LEU A 102 3.06 6.18 -3.81
CA LEU A 102 3.42 4.88 -4.39
C LEU A 102 4.37 4.12 -3.45
N GLY A 103 5.41 4.78 -2.95
CA GLY A 103 6.34 4.18 -1.99
C GLY A 103 5.64 3.77 -0.70
N ALA A 104 4.76 4.62 -0.19
CA ALA A 104 3.95 4.32 0.98
C ALA A 104 3.01 3.12 0.73
N ALA A 105 2.33 3.08 -0.40
CA ALA A 105 1.46 1.96 -0.76
C ALA A 105 2.25 0.65 -0.89
N GLN A 106 3.43 0.69 -1.48
CA GLN A 106 4.30 -0.47 -1.63
C GLN A 106 4.72 -1.06 -0.28
N LEU A 107 5.03 -0.21 0.71
CA LEU A 107 5.46 -0.65 2.04
C LEU A 107 4.31 -1.08 2.95
N ASN A 108 3.11 -0.52 2.76
CA ASN A 108 2.01 -0.64 3.71
C ASN A 108 0.74 -1.29 3.12
N ALA A 109 0.77 -1.73 1.85
CA ALA A 109 -0.36 -2.45 1.28
C ALA A 109 -0.33 -3.91 1.69
N PHE A 110 -1.46 -4.39 2.18
CA PHE A 110 -1.70 -5.78 2.52
C PHE A 110 -2.46 -6.47 1.40
N GLU A 111 -2.10 -7.71 1.11
CA GLU A 111 -2.91 -8.59 0.27
C GLU A 111 -3.88 -9.37 1.17
N LEU A 112 -5.16 -9.11 0.99
CA LEU A 112 -6.22 -9.74 1.76
C LEU A 112 -6.92 -10.78 0.90
N SER A 113 -6.90 -12.04 1.32
CA SER A 113 -7.68 -13.11 0.68
C SER A 113 -9.11 -13.08 1.23
N LEU A 114 -10.07 -12.90 0.35
CA LEU A 114 -11.49 -12.89 0.70
C LEU A 114 -12.06 -14.31 0.69
N SER A 115 -13.13 -14.52 1.43
CA SER A 115 -13.78 -15.83 1.61
C SER A 115 -14.24 -16.54 0.33
N HIS A 116 -14.37 -15.79 -0.78
CA HIS A 116 -14.72 -16.32 -2.11
C HIS A 116 -13.50 -16.51 -3.04
N GLY A 117 -12.28 -16.51 -2.48
CA GLY A 117 -11.04 -16.77 -3.21
C GLY A 117 -10.44 -15.58 -3.97
N ALA A 118 -11.08 -14.42 -3.94
CA ALA A 118 -10.49 -13.21 -4.51
C ALA A 118 -9.43 -12.62 -3.57
N THR A 119 -8.36 -12.07 -4.14
CA THR A 119 -7.34 -11.30 -3.41
C THR A 119 -7.51 -9.82 -3.71
N VAL A 120 -7.48 -9.00 -2.69
CA VAL A 120 -7.54 -7.54 -2.81
C VAL A 120 -6.35 -6.91 -2.09
N SER A 121 -5.83 -5.83 -2.67
CA SER A 121 -4.84 -5.00 -1.99
C SER A 121 -5.55 -3.91 -1.20
N ALA A 122 -5.19 -3.73 0.04
CA ALA A 122 -5.74 -2.71 0.93
C ALA A 122 -4.62 -1.97 1.67
N LEU A 123 -4.80 -0.66 1.85
CA LEU A 123 -4.03 0.11 2.81
C LEU A 123 -4.77 0.07 4.15
N LEU A 124 -4.09 -0.43 5.16
CA LEU A 124 -4.60 -0.51 6.52
C LEU A 124 -3.87 0.55 7.36
N PRO A 125 -4.49 1.73 7.58
CA PRO A 125 -3.85 2.79 8.36
C PRO A 125 -3.78 2.45 9.85
N GLY A 126 -2.91 3.16 10.56
CA GLY A 126 -2.80 3.06 12.01
C GLY A 126 -1.98 1.85 12.45
N LEU A 127 -2.49 1.09 13.42
CA LEU A 127 -1.74 0.02 14.08
C LEU A 127 -1.25 -1.07 13.14
N ALA A 128 -2.00 -1.36 12.06
CA ALA A 128 -1.66 -2.40 11.11
C ALA A 128 -0.31 -2.18 10.42
N SER A 129 0.02 -0.94 10.08
CA SER A 129 1.29 -0.58 9.44
C SER A 129 2.49 -0.51 10.41
N CYS A 130 2.25 -0.71 11.72
CA CYS A 130 3.30 -0.70 12.73
C CYS A 130 3.90 -2.10 13.01
N PHE A 131 3.33 -3.16 12.47
CA PHE A 131 3.90 -4.51 12.64
C PHE A 131 5.14 -4.66 11.76
N ASN A 132 6.27 -5.03 12.38
CA ASN A 132 7.49 -5.38 11.68
C ASN A 132 7.44 -6.82 11.13
N HIS A 133 8.41 -7.14 10.29
CA HIS A 133 8.53 -8.45 9.68
C HIS A 133 9.35 -9.42 10.52
N SER A 134 8.87 -10.69 10.57
CA SER A 134 9.68 -11.85 10.93
C SER A 134 9.33 -13.02 10.01
N CYS A 135 10.33 -13.83 9.59
CA CYS A 135 10.06 -15.13 8.95
C CYS A 135 9.58 -16.19 9.94
N GLU A 136 9.56 -15.87 11.22
CA GLU A 136 8.97 -16.63 12.31
C GLU A 136 8.06 -15.67 13.09
N PRO A 137 6.90 -15.30 12.49
CA PRO A 137 6.02 -14.29 13.07
C PRO A 137 5.32 -14.82 14.31
N ASN A 138 5.05 -13.95 15.28
CA ASN A 138 4.25 -14.26 16.46
C ASN A 138 2.81 -13.77 16.38
N VAL A 139 2.47 -13.11 15.28
CA VAL A 139 1.11 -12.62 14.99
C VAL A 139 0.69 -13.07 13.59
N LEU A 140 -0.53 -13.59 13.51
CA LEU A 140 -1.23 -13.87 12.25
C LEU A 140 -2.19 -12.76 11.90
N MET A 141 -2.21 -12.38 10.64
CA MET A 141 -3.24 -11.51 10.08
C MET A 141 -4.30 -12.37 9.40
N SER A 142 -5.56 -12.09 9.66
CA SER A 142 -6.69 -12.71 8.98
C SER A 142 -7.71 -11.67 8.57
N CYS A 143 -8.41 -11.93 7.45
CA CYS A 143 -9.51 -11.10 6.98
C CYS A 143 -10.81 -11.90 7.05
N GLY A 144 -11.76 -11.43 7.86
CA GLY A 144 -13.07 -12.05 7.99
C GLY A 144 -14.00 -11.79 6.80
N ALA A 145 -15.14 -12.47 6.77
CA ALA A 145 -16.18 -12.27 5.75
C ALA A 145 -16.76 -10.85 5.75
N THR A 146 -16.71 -10.15 6.89
CA THR A 146 -17.13 -8.76 7.09
C THR A 146 -16.12 -7.73 6.62
N LYS A 147 -14.99 -8.16 6.03
CA LYS A 147 -13.83 -7.32 5.70
C LYS A 147 -13.12 -6.73 6.92
N GLU A 148 -13.39 -7.24 8.11
CA GLU A 148 -12.62 -6.92 9.31
C GLU A 148 -11.28 -7.63 9.25
N VAL A 149 -10.21 -6.89 9.50
CA VAL A 149 -8.86 -7.44 9.59
C VAL A 149 -8.53 -7.62 11.06
N SER A 150 -8.15 -8.85 11.43
CA SER A 150 -7.76 -9.23 12.78
C SER A 150 -6.29 -9.63 12.82
N PHE A 151 -5.61 -9.21 13.87
CA PHE A 151 -4.25 -9.63 14.20
C PHE A 151 -4.30 -10.48 15.46
N VAL A 152 -3.91 -11.74 15.35
CA VAL A 152 -4.03 -12.73 16.42
C VAL A 152 -2.66 -13.28 16.77
N SER A 153 -2.28 -13.23 18.05
CA SER A 153 -1.04 -13.82 18.51
C SER A 153 -1.08 -15.35 18.47
N HIS A 154 0.07 -15.97 18.20
CA HIS A 154 0.25 -17.43 18.23
C HIS A 154 0.24 -18.06 19.63
N GLY A 155 -0.16 -17.33 20.66
CA GLY A 155 -0.19 -17.77 22.04
C GLY A 155 0.06 -16.62 23.00
N GLU A 156 0.40 -16.95 24.24
CA GLU A 156 0.75 -15.97 25.25
C GLU A 156 2.10 -15.30 24.91
N LEU A 157 2.11 -13.97 24.93
CA LEU A 157 3.32 -13.19 24.71
C LEU A 157 3.64 -12.39 25.97
N ALA A 158 4.91 -12.35 26.33
CA ALA A 158 5.35 -11.52 27.45
C ALA A 158 5.18 -10.04 27.14
N ALA A 159 4.93 -9.23 28.17
CA ALA A 159 4.87 -7.78 28.00
C ALA A 159 6.22 -7.25 27.47
N GLY A 160 6.17 -6.37 26.47
CA GLY A 160 7.35 -5.85 25.79
C GLY A 160 7.84 -6.70 24.61
N THR A 161 7.20 -7.85 24.32
CA THR A 161 7.50 -8.62 23.12
C THR A 161 7.09 -7.83 21.88
N GLU A 162 8.00 -7.69 20.91
CA GLU A 162 7.70 -7.09 19.62
C GLU A 162 6.72 -7.99 18.85
N LEU A 163 5.67 -7.37 18.30
CA LEU A 163 4.67 -8.06 17.50
C LEU A 163 5.09 -8.01 16.02
N CYS A 164 5.33 -9.19 15.44
CA CYS A 164 5.77 -9.33 14.07
C CYS A 164 4.79 -10.16 13.24
N ILE A 165 4.60 -9.76 11.98
CA ILE A 165 3.88 -10.52 10.95
C ILE A 165 4.85 -10.97 9.86
N SER A 166 4.42 -11.80 8.92
CA SER A 166 5.21 -12.03 7.71
C SER A 166 4.79 -11.11 6.58
N TYR A 167 5.77 -10.51 5.89
CA TYR A 167 5.55 -9.70 4.69
C TYR A 167 5.68 -10.53 3.41
N VAL A 168 6.15 -11.77 3.51
CA VAL A 168 6.40 -12.67 2.40
C VAL A 168 5.81 -14.04 2.66
N ASP A 169 5.64 -14.83 1.62
CA ASP A 169 5.23 -16.21 1.75
C ASP A 169 6.30 -17.01 2.51
N LEU A 170 5.89 -17.66 3.58
CA LEU A 170 6.77 -18.45 4.45
C LEU A 170 7.14 -19.81 3.88
N GLU A 171 6.42 -20.28 2.84
CA GLU A 171 6.74 -21.53 2.12
C GLU A 171 7.95 -21.35 1.17
N LEU A 172 8.32 -20.13 0.85
CA LEU A 172 9.51 -19.83 0.06
C LEU A 172 10.80 -20.19 0.81
N SER A 173 11.84 -20.54 0.06
CA SER A 173 13.18 -20.76 0.61
C SER A 173 13.72 -19.49 1.30
N GLY A 174 14.66 -19.69 2.24
CA GLY A 174 15.29 -18.58 2.95
C GLY A 174 15.97 -17.56 2.01
N GLU A 175 16.52 -18.03 0.89
CA GLU A 175 17.13 -17.16 -0.13
C GLU A 175 16.09 -16.32 -0.85
N GLU A 176 14.99 -16.93 -1.28
CA GLU A 176 13.90 -16.23 -1.97
C GLU A 176 13.24 -15.20 -1.05
N ARG A 177 12.96 -15.56 0.21
CA ARG A 177 12.41 -14.61 1.20
C ARG A 177 13.31 -13.39 1.36
N ARG A 178 14.63 -13.60 1.57
CA ARG A 178 15.60 -12.50 1.71
C ARG A 178 15.68 -11.63 0.45
N LYS A 179 15.64 -12.24 -0.73
CA LYS A 179 15.64 -11.52 -2.00
C LYS A 179 14.40 -10.62 -2.15
N LEU A 180 13.21 -11.15 -1.80
CA LEU A 180 11.97 -10.38 -1.83
C LEU A 180 11.99 -9.22 -0.84
N LEU A 181 12.40 -9.48 0.40
CA LEU A 181 12.47 -8.47 1.46
C LEU A 181 13.42 -7.32 1.08
N ARG A 182 14.60 -7.66 0.53
CA ARG A 182 15.55 -6.66 0.06
C ARG A 182 14.99 -5.85 -1.12
N HIS A 183 14.34 -6.50 -2.07
CA HIS A 183 13.84 -5.83 -3.26
C HIS A 183 12.60 -5.00 -2.99
N GLN A 184 11.63 -5.53 -2.23
CA GLN A 184 10.33 -4.90 -2.04
C GLN A 184 10.29 -3.95 -0.84
N TYR A 185 11.05 -4.25 0.21
CA TYR A 185 11.03 -3.53 1.47
C TYR A 185 12.35 -2.88 1.86
N GLY A 186 13.42 -3.12 1.12
CA GLY A 186 14.72 -2.46 1.28
C GLY A 186 15.53 -2.90 2.51
N PHE A 187 15.23 -4.05 3.13
CA PHE A 187 15.96 -4.53 4.31
C PHE A 187 16.32 -6.02 4.22
N GLU A 188 17.27 -6.43 5.07
CA GLU A 188 17.61 -7.83 5.29
C GLU A 188 17.05 -8.33 6.61
N CYS A 189 16.33 -9.45 6.56
CA CYS A 189 15.77 -10.05 7.75
C CYS A 189 16.84 -10.80 8.56
N ASN A 190 16.92 -10.49 9.86
CA ASN A 190 17.83 -11.09 10.83
C ASN A 190 17.08 -11.90 11.90
N CYS A 191 15.86 -12.38 11.63
CA CYS A 191 15.11 -13.21 12.58
C CYS A 191 15.81 -14.57 12.81
N ALA A 192 15.41 -15.29 13.87
CA ALA A 192 16.00 -16.58 14.24
C ALA A 192 15.99 -17.58 13.08
N ARG A 193 14.88 -17.67 12.34
CA ARG A 193 14.75 -18.55 11.17
C ARG A 193 15.76 -18.21 10.07
N CYS A 194 16.03 -16.93 9.80
CA CYS A 194 17.02 -16.51 8.80
C CYS A 194 18.45 -16.76 9.27
N GLN A 195 18.72 -16.68 10.56
CA GLN A 195 20.05 -16.96 11.14
C GLN A 195 20.36 -18.45 11.16
N SER A 196 19.34 -19.31 11.38
CA SER A 196 19.52 -20.78 11.34
C SER A 196 19.66 -21.34 9.91
N GLY A 197 19.38 -20.56 8.87
CA GLY A 197 19.50 -21.00 7.50
C GLY A 197 18.33 -21.86 6.99
N THR A 198 17.18 -21.88 7.71
CA THR A 198 15.99 -22.67 7.36
C THR A 198 14.89 -21.83 6.70
#